data_90afcbb9b63bc80d42adf8a000651c8b
#
_entry.id   90afcbb9b63bc80d42adf8a000651c8b
#
_cell.length_a   1.000
_cell.length_b   1.000
_cell.length_c   1.000
_cell.angle_alpha   90.00
_cell.angle_beta   90.00
_cell.angle_gamma   90.00
#
_symmetry.space_group_name_H-M   'P 1'
#
loop_
_entity.id
_entity.type
_entity.pdbx_description
1 polymer ?
#
loop_
_entity_poly.entity_id
_entity_poly.type
_entity_poly.pdbx_seq_one_letter_code
_entity_poly.pdbx_strand_id
1 'polypeptide(L)'
;MTPARGKNTNATPSPDASPNPGGTNPARTSTPPPTPTQLPITGFKDPSLRRSLALFRAFRHEQADPEACYSLLARDAANQVEAYDGPVRGRTVVDIGGGGGYFTDEFRRRGAHGYLFEPDMRELGPKPPQGAVVADGYLLPLADAVADVSFSSNVLEHVADPQTFLSEMVRVTKPGGLIYVSFTNWLSPWGGHEWAPWHYLGAERARARYSRRTGRPAKHTLGENLFAVHIGPTLRQVRARDDVKVVSARSRYWPFLAQAVAKAPGLREFATWNLLLILRRYP
;
A
#
# COMPACT_ATOMS: atom_id res chain seq x y z
N MET A 1 6.22 65.92 -18.00
CA MET A 1 4.94 66.59 -17.71
C MET A 1 4.24 65.82 -16.60
N THR A 2 4.40 66.29 -15.39
CA THR A 2 3.62 66.05 -14.19
C THR A 2 2.60 67.15 -14.06
N PRO A 3 1.63 67.24 -13.17
CA PRO A 3 0.98 66.30 -12.20
C PRO A 3 -0.58 66.49 -12.09
N ALA A 4 -1.24 65.76 -11.16
CA ALA A 4 -2.27 66.26 -10.21
C ALA A 4 -2.79 65.05 -9.36
N ARG A 5 -2.65 65.07 -8.20
CA ARG A 5 -3.10 65.41 -6.82
C ARG A 5 -4.62 65.56 -6.64
N GLY A 6 -5.16 64.90 -5.62
CA GLY A 6 -6.44 65.13 -4.97
C GLY A 6 -6.79 63.92 -4.05
N LYS A 7 -6.63 64.02 -2.86
CA LYS A 7 -7.07 64.55 -1.54
C LYS A 7 -7.95 63.52 -0.80
N ASN A 8 -7.40 63.08 0.29
CA ASN A 8 -7.89 62.82 1.65
C ASN A 8 -9.35 63.17 1.97
N THR A 9 -10.04 62.27 2.68
CA THR A 9 -10.83 62.64 3.85
C THR A 9 -10.86 61.51 4.89
N ASN A 10 -10.38 61.86 6.09
CA ASN A 10 -10.48 61.11 7.35
C ASN A 10 -11.94 60.99 7.82
N ALA A 11 -12.29 59.88 8.47
CA ALA A 11 -13.27 59.86 9.52
C ALA A 11 -12.85 58.87 10.60
N THR A 12 -12.62 59.36 11.78
CA THR A 12 -12.26 58.70 13.03
C THR A 12 -13.53 58.17 13.79
N PRO A 13 -13.36 57.32 14.78
CA PRO A 13 -14.40 56.38 15.27
C PRO A 13 -15.18 56.92 16.47
N SER A 14 -16.30 56.28 16.76
CA SER A 14 -17.00 56.41 18.06
C SER A 14 -17.08 55.04 18.79
N PRO A 15 -16.92 55.04 20.10
CA PRO A 15 -16.93 53.84 20.92
C PRO A 15 -18.34 53.61 21.53
N ASP A 16 -18.70 52.39 21.73
CA ASP A 16 -19.48 51.82 22.83
C ASP A 16 -20.22 50.56 22.40
N ALA A 17 -19.79 49.44 22.93
CA ALA A 17 -20.66 48.33 23.26
C ALA A 17 -19.97 47.41 24.26
N SER A 18 -20.53 47.35 25.42
CA SER A 18 -20.15 46.61 26.62
C SER A 18 -19.96 45.10 26.42
N PRO A 19 -19.19 44.43 27.29
CA PRO A 19 -18.93 43.00 27.18
C PRO A 19 -20.13 42.18 27.69
N ASN A 20 -20.51 41.18 26.91
CA ASN A 20 -21.47 40.17 27.33
C ASN A 20 -20.71 39.03 28.06
N PRO A 21 -20.97 38.77 29.35
CA PRO A 21 -20.35 37.67 30.07
C PRO A 21 -21.23 36.42 29.98
N GLY A 22 -20.64 35.30 29.61
CA GLY A 22 -21.21 34.00 29.92
C GLY A 22 -21.58 33.11 28.75
N GLY A 23 -20.58 32.51 28.16
CA GLY A 23 -20.71 31.31 27.36
C GLY A 23 -19.69 30.30 27.85
N THR A 24 -20.00 29.51 28.86
CA THR A 24 -19.21 28.36 29.29
C THR A 24 -19.23 27.31 28.17
N ASN A 25 -18.14 27.23 27.46
CA ASN A 25 -17.90 26.17 26.51
C ASN A 25 -17.73 24.85 27.29
N PRO A 26 -18.60 23.84 27.13
CA PRO A 26 -18.40 22.56 27.82
C PRO A 26 -17.14 21.94 27.27
N ALA A 27 -16.18 21.72 28.17
CA ALA A 27 -14.94 20.97 27.86
C ALA A 27 -15.32 19.69 27.13
N ARG A 28 -14.85 19.57 25.88
CA ARG A 28 -14.85 18.28 25.17
C ARG A 28 -13.99 17.33 25.99
N THR A 29 -14.63 16.45 26.74
CA THR A 29 -13.99 15.30 27.33
C THR A 29 -13.49 14.45 26.16
N SER A 30 -12.19 14.53 25.87
CA SER A 30 -11.50 13.62 24.95
C SER A 30 -11.52 12.24 25.61
N THR A 31 -12.48 11.42 25.24
CA THR A 31 -12.43 9.99 25.53
C THR A 31 -11.14 9.45 24.88
N PRO A 32 -10.22 8.84 25.64
CA PRO A 32 -9.03 8.24 25.04
C PRO A 32 -9.49 7.22 23.99
N PRO A 33 -8.76 7.09 22.86
CA PRO A 33 -9.07 6.09 21.85
C PRO A 33 -9.10 4.72 22.53
N PRO A 34 -10.05 3.84 22.17
CA PRO A 34 -10.15 2.52 22.77
C PRO A 34 -8.81 1.79 22.60
N THR A 35 -8.28 1.28 23.70
CA THR A 35 -7.10 0.43 23.72
C THR A 35 -7.30 -0.65 22.66
N PRO A 36 -6.34 -0.86 21.73
CA PRO A 36 -6.50 -1.87 20.68
C PRO A 36 -6.71 -3.22 21.36
N THR A 37 -7.94 -3.68 21.40
CA THR A 37 -8.26 -5.03 21.81
C THR A 37 -7.45 -5.92 20.88
N GLN A 38 -6.58 -6.76 21.43
CA GLN A 38 -5.83 -7.74 20.66
C GLN A 38 -6.84 -8.62 19.94
N LEU A 39 -7.14 -8.28 18.68
CA LEU A 39 -7.98 -9.12 17.85
C LEU A 39 -7.30 -10.48 17.75
N PRO A 40 -8.04 -11.57 17.96
CA PRO A 40 -7.47 -12.91 17.85
C PRO A 40 -6.84 -13.07 16.47
N ILE A 41 -5.66 -13.70 16.42
CA ILE A 41 -4.83 -13.96 15.23
C ILE A 41 -5.55 -14.79 14.13
N THR A 42 -6.82 -15.08 14.32
CA THR A 42 -7.72 -15.84 13.42
C THR A 42 -8.34 -15.02 12.29
N GLY A 43 -7.89 -13.79 12.07
CA GLY A 43 -8.55 -12.76 11.30
C GLY A 43 -8.44 -12.76 9.78
N PHE A 44 -8.38 -13.90 9.09
CA PHE A 44 -8.81 -13.96 7.69
C PHE A 44 -10.30 -14.28 7.64
N LYS A 45 -11.09 -13.41 7.04
CA LYS A 45 -12.51 -13.69 6.82
C LYS A 45 -12.73 -14.94 5.96
N ASP A 46 -11.75 -15.33 5.14
CA ASP A 46 -11.77 -16.60 4.42
C ASP A 46 -10.37 -17.08 3.95
N PRO A 47 -9.57 -17.74 4.79
CA PRO A 47 -8.31 -18.35 4.36
C PRO A 47 -8.53 -19.72 3.70
N SER A 48 -9.70 -19.95 3.08
CA SER A 48 -10.11 -21.23 2.55
C SER A 48 -9.30 -21.64 1.32
N LEU A 49 -9.26 -22.95 1.08
CA LEU A 49 -8.73 -23.51 -0.16
C LEU A 49 -9.47 -22.95 -1.39
N ARG A 50 -10.78 -22.73 -1.27
CA ARG A 50 -11.62 -22.15 -2.33
C ARG A 50 -11.14 -20.76 -2.72
N ARG A 51 -10.82 -19.90 -1.74
CA ARG A 51 -10.22 -18.58 -1.98
C ARG A 51 -8.89 -18.70 -2.72
N SER A 52 -7.97 -19.55 -2.25
CA SER A 52 -6.66 -19.74 -2.86
C SER A 52 -6.77 -20.22 -4.30
N LEU A 53 -7.67 -21.16 -4.59
CA LEU A 53 -7.94 -21.64 -5.94
C LEU A 53 -8.55 -20.54 -6.83
N ALA A 54 -9.44 -19.69 -6.30
CA ALA A 54 -10.01 -18.58 -7.04
C ALA A 54 -8.93 -17.56 -7.44
N LEU A 55 -8.05 -17.17 -6.50
CA LEU A 55 -6.93 -16.28 -6.75
C LEU A 55 -5.94 -16.89 -7.77
N PHE A 56 -5.60 -18.17 -7.63
CA PHE A 56 -4.72 -18.85 -8.57
C PHE A 56 -5.30 -18.91 -9.99
N ARG A 57 -6.60 -19.17 -10.13
CA ARG A 57 -7.28 -19.13 -11.43
C ARG A 57 -7.26 -17.72 -12.02
N ALA A 58 -7.52 -16.68 -11.22
CA ALA A 58 -7.45 -15.30 -11.67
C ALA A 58 -6.06 -14.94 -12.20
N PHE A 59 -5.00 -15.28 -11.48
CA PHE A 59 -3.61 -15.07 -11.93
C PHE A 59 -3.30 -15.76 -13.25
N ARG A 60 -3.80 -16.95 -13.49
CA ARG A 60 -3.58 -17.65 -14.77
C ARG A 60 -4.22 -16.95 -15.96
N HIS A 61 -5.23 -16.12 -15.72
CA HIS A 61 -5.95 -15.36 -16.74
C HIS A 61 -5.65 -13.85 -16.69
N GLU A 62 -4.71 -13.43 -15.86
CA GLU A 62 -4.35 -12.01 -15.66
C GLU A 62 -4.08 -11.28 -16.98
N GLN A 63 -3.36 -11.91 -17.92
CA GLN A 63 -3.05 -11.33 -19.22
C GLN A 63 -4.26 -11.23 -20.15
N ALA A 64 -5.27 -12.09 -19.96
CA ALA A 64 -6.48 -12.12 -20.78
C ALA A 64 -7.59 -11.24 -20.21
N ASP A 65 -7.67 -11.14 -18.88
CA ASP A 65 -8.67 -10.37 -18.15
C ASP A 65 -8.05 -9.75 -16.89
N PRO A 66 -7.25 -8.68 -17.06
CA PRO A 66 -6.61 -7.99 -15.93
C PRO A 66 -7.63 -7.41 -14.94
N GLU A 67 -8.75 -6.86 -15.44
CA GLU A 67 -9.77 -6.23 -14.62
C GLU A 67 -10.40 -7.22 -13.64
N ALA A 68 -10.82 -8.40 -14.10
CA ALA A 68 -11.37 -9.42 -13.22
C ALA A 68 -10.34 -9.91 -12.20
N CYS A 69 -9.07 -10.07 -12.61
CA CYS A 69 -7.99 -10.48 -11.72
C CYS A 69 -7.73 -9.45 -10.62
N TYR A 70 -7.47 -8.21 -11.00
CA TYR A 70 -7.14 -7.15 -10.05
C TYR A 70 -8.32 -6.74 -9.16
N SER A 71 -9.56 -6.79 -9.67
CA SER A 71 -10.77 -6.58 -8.86
C SER A 71 -10.95 -7.66 -7.80
N LEU A 72 -10.61 -8.92 -8.09
CA LEU A 72 -10.63 -10.00 -7.10
C LEU A 72 -9.54 -9.80 -6.05
N LEU A 73 -8.32 -9.45 -6.47
CA LEU A 73 -7.20 -9.16 -5.58
C LEU A 73 -7.49 -7.96 -4.66
N ALA A 74 -8.12 -6.92 -5.18
CA ALA A 74 -8.49 -5.73 -4.42
C ALA A 74 -9.52 -6.06 -3.33
N ARG A 75 -10.57 -6.81 -3.66
CA ARG A 75 -11.55 -7.29 -2.67
C ARG A 75 -10.91 -8.14 -1.59
N ASP A 76 -10.01 -9.03 -1.99
CA ASP A 76 -9.28 -9.88 -1.06
C ASP A 76 -8.38 -9.07 -0.11
N ALA A 77 -7.62 -8.11 -0.65
CA ALA A 77 -6.76 -7.24 0.14
C ALA A 77 -7.55 -6.36 1.11
N ALA A 78 -8.65 -5.77 0.66
CA ALA A 78 -9.51 -4.96 1.51
C ALA A 78 -10.15 -5.80 2.64
N ASN A 79 -10.56 -7.05 2.36
CA ASN A 79 -11.01 -7.98 3.40
C ASN A 79 -9.90 -8.25 4.43
N GLN A 80 -8.65 -8.36 3.99
CA GLN A 80 -7.50 -8.57 4.88
C GLN A 80 -7.25 -7.33 5.75
N VAL A 81 -7.25 -6.14 5.17
CA VAL A 81 -7.11 -4.88 5.93
C VAL A 81 -8.19 -4.79 7.00
N GLU A 82 -9.46 -4.99 6.63
CA GLU A 82 -10.58 -4.92 7.58
C GLU A 82 -10.55 -6.04 8.64
N ALA A 83 -9.96 -7.20 8.32
CA ALA A 83 -9.78 -8.26 9.30
C ALA A 83 -8.78 -7.90 10.41
N TYR A 84 -7.77 -7.07 10.10
CA TYR A 84 -6.75 -6.64 11.06
C TYR A 84 -7.09 -5.35 11.77
N ASP A 85 -7.88 -4.47 11.15
CA ASP A 85 -8.03 -3.10 11.60
C ASP A 85 -9.49 -2.60 11.67
N GLY A 86 -10.45 -3.49 11.39
CA GLY A 86 -11.86 -3.15 11.32
C GLY A 86 -12.23 -2.40 10.02
N PRO A 87 -13.50 -1.96 9.91
CA PRO A 87 -14.01 -1.33 8.69
C PRO A 87 -13.21 -0.09 8.28
N VAL A 88 -12.94 0.05 6.99
CA VAL A 88 -12.19 1.21 6.44
C VAL A 88 -13.07 2.44 6.21
N ARG A 89 -14.38 2.34 6.41
CA ARG A 89 -15.32 3.47 6.21
C ARG A 89 -14.89 4.71 6.99
N GLY A 90 -14.79 5.85 6.28
CA GLY A 90 -14.41 7.15 6.86
C GLY A 90 -12.92 7.27 7.20
N ARG A 91 -12.11 6.27 6.89
CA ARG A 91 -10.66 6.25 7.16
C ARG A 91 -9.89 6.69 5.92
N THR A 92 -8.73 7.28 6.14
CA THR A 92 -7.79 7.64 5.07
C THR A 92 -6.92 6.44 4.72
N VAL A 93 -7.01 5.99 3.47
CA VAL A 93 -6.17 4.92 2.91
C VAL A 93 -5.27 5.52 1.82
N VAL A 94 -3.96 5.36 1.98
CA VAL A 94 -2.94 5.78 1.03
C VAL A 94 -2.40 4.56 0.33
N ASP A 95 -2.68 4.44 -0.97
CA ASP A 95 -2.27 3.34 -1.86
C ASP A 95 -1.03 3.78 -2.65
N ILE A 96 0.11 3.14 -2.39
CA ILE A 96 1.41 3.53 -2.89
C ILE A 96 1.89 2.49 -3.91
N GLY A 97 2.06 2.92 -5.16
CA GLY A 97 2.34 2.04 -6.30
C GLY A 97 1.09 1.27 -6.73
N GLY A 98 -0.11 1.88 -6.62
CA GLY A 98 -1.37 1.19 -6.86
C GLY A 98 -1.74 1.00 -8.34
N GLY A 99 -0.87 1.39 -9.29
CA GLY A 99 -1.04 1.19 -10.73
C GLY A 99 -2.40 1.67 -11.23
N GLY A 100 -3.18 0.78 -11.84
CA GLY A 100 -4.51 1.10 -12.37
C GLY A 100 -5.60 1.42 -11.34
N GLY A 101 -5.27 1.47 -10.03
CA GLY A 101 -6.13 1.97 -8.95
C GLY A 101 -7.21 1.00 -8.45
N TYR A 102 -7.19 -0.25 -8.83
CA TYR A 102 -8.19 -1.25 -8.42
C TYR A 102 -8.34 -1.37 -6.90
N PHE A 103 -7.23 -1.31 -6.16
CA PHE A 103 -7.24 -1.37 -4.69
C PHE A 103 -7.84 -0.08 -4.11
N THR A 104 -7.41 1.06 -4.58
CA THR A 104 -7.95 2.37 -4.16
C THR A 104 -9.45 2.44 -4.39
N ASP A 105 -9.94 2.01 -5.55
CA ASP A 105 -11.36 2.03 -5.88
C ASP A 105 -12.17 1.07 -5.00
N GLU A 106 -11.63 -0.10 -4.67
CA GLU A 106 -12.28 -1.02 -3.73
C GLU A 106 -12.36 -0.41 -2.31
N PHE A 107 -11.31 0.26 -1.83
CA PHE A 107 -11.35 0.98 -0.56
C PHE A 107 -12.38 2.11 -0.58
N ARG A 108 -12.45 2.89 -1.65
CA ARG A 108 -13.47 3.93 -1.85
C ARG A 108 -14.88 3.36 -1.86
N ARG A 109 -15.09 2.25 -2.55
CA ARG A 109 -16.38 1.53 -2.56
C ARG A 109 -16.81 1.10 -1.16
N ARG A 110 -15.89 0.81 -0.25
CA ARG A 110 -16.15 0.53 1.16
C ARG A 110 -16.32 1.78 2.02
N GLY A 111 -16.24 2.97 1.41
CA GLY A 111 -16.43 4.25 2.08
C GLY A 111 -15.18 4.84 2.73
N ALA A 112 -13.99 4.38 2.34
CA ALA A 112 -12.73 5.03 2.73
C ALA A 112 -12.45 6.26 1.89
N HIS A 113 -11.64 7.19 2.42
CA HIS A 113 -10.98 8.25 1.66
C HIS A 113 -9.69 7.67 1.07
N GLY A 114 -9.79 7.08 -0.13
CA GLY A 114 -8.67 6.44 -0.82
C GLY A 114 -7.89 7.43 -1.68
N TYR A 115 -6.56 7.41 -1.56
CA TYR A 115 -5.64 8.23 -2.36
C TYR A 115 -4.61 7.31 -3.02
N LEU A 116 -4.45 7.48 -4.34
CA LEU A 116 -3.53 6.69 -5.16
C LEU A 116 -2.28 7.51 -5.50
N PHE A 117 -1.12 6.93 -5.25
CA PHE A 117 0.19 7.46 -5.65
C PHE A 117 0.91 6.43 -6.53
N GLU A 118 1.27 6.84 -7.75
CA GLU A 118 1.90 5.98 -8.74
C GLU A 118 2.99 6.75 -9.48
N PRO A 119 4.27 6.30 -9.47
CA PRO A 119 5.35 7.03 -10.14
C PRO A 119 5.27 6.96 -11.67
N ASP A 120 4.68 5.92 -12.24
CA ASP A 120 4.61 5.72 -13.68
C ASP A 120 3.21 5.99 -14.24
N MET A 121 3.06 7.10 -14.96
CA MET A 121 1.79 7.45 -15.62
C MET A 121 1.25 6.35 -16.55
N ARG A 122 2.13 5.50 -17.10
CA ARG A 122 1.72 4.41 -18.00
C ARG A 122 0.95 3.32 -17.26
N GLU A 123 1.28 3.11 -15.97
CA GLU A 123 0.59 2.13 -15.12
C GLU A 123 -0.81 2.61 -14.70
N LEU A 124 -1.06 3.93 -14.69
CA LEU A 124 -2.40 4.49 -14.46
C LEU A 124 -3.38 4.19 -15.63
N GLY A 125 -2.83 3.77 -16.77
CA GLY A 125 -3.62 3.45 -17.95
C GLY A 125 -4.19 4.68 -18.67
N PRO A 126 -4.98 4.47 -19.75
CA PRO A 126 -5.50 5.55 -20.59
C PRO A 126 -6.59 6.40 -19.92
N LYS A 127 -7.16 5.91 -18.83
CA LYS A 127 -8.15 6.61 -17.99
C LYS A 127 -7.70 6.51 -16.54
N PRO A 128 -6.80 7.42 -16.09
CA PRO A 128 -6.33 7.41 -14.72
C PRO A 128 -7.49 7.44 -13.71
N PRO A 129 -7.38 6.71 -12.61
CA PRO A 129 -8.38 6.78 -11.53
C PRO A 129 -8.52 8.21 -11.02
N GLN A 130 -9.73 8.61 -10.63
CA GLN A 130 -9.98 9.94 -10.10
C GLN A 130 -9.09 10.24 -8.89
N GLY A 131 -8.38 11.37 -8.91
CA GLY A 131 -7.52 11.79 -7.82
C GLY A 131 -6.24 10.96 -7.68
N ALA A 132 -5.82 10.25 -8.73
CA ALA A 132 -4.49 9.65 -8.79
C ALA A 132 -3.43 10.76 -8.86
N VAL A 133 -2.35 10.59 -8.12
CA VAL A 133 -1.22 11.53 -8.06
C VAL A 133 0.02 10.83 -8.57
N VAL A 134 0.70 11.44 -9.54
CA VAL A 134 2.03 10.96 -9.97
C VAL A 134 3.05 11.40 -8.94
N ALA A 135 3.62 10.44 -8.20
CA ALA A 135 4.58 10.72 -7.15
C ALA A 135 5.54 9.54 -6.93
N ASP A 136 6.75 9.89 -6.51
CA ASP A 136 7.74 8.90 -6.09
C ASP A 136 7.35 8.31 -4.73
N GLY A 137 7.31 6.98 -4.64
CA GLY A 137 7.01 6.27 -3.40
C GLY A 137 8.06 6.43 -2.29
N TYR A 138 9.22 7.01 -2.61
CA TYR A 138 10.25 7.38 -1.64
C TYR A 138 10.03 8.75 -1.00
N LEU A 139 9.20 9.61 -1.62
CA LEU A 139 8.94 10.96 -1.16
C LEU A 139 7.53 11.38 -1.57
N LEU A 140 6.55 10.99 -0.78
CA LEU A 140 5.14 11.30 -1.04
C LEU A 140 4.84 12.78 -0.71
N PRO A 141 4.04 13.47 -1.52
CA PRO A 141 3.62 14.85 -1.27
C PRO A 141 2.52 14.90 -0.17
N LEU A 142 2.79 14.28 0.95
CA LEU A 142 1.91 14.15 2.11
C LEU A 142 2.62 14.59 3.38
N ALA A 143 1.87 15.21 4.28
CA ALA A 143 2.34 15.47 5.64
C ALA A 143 2.50 14.14 6.41
N ASP A 144 3.26 14.20 7.52
CA ASP A 144 3.41 13.07 8.41
C ASP A 144 2.07 12.68 9.05
N ALA A 145 1.90 11.40 9.31
CA ALA A 145 0.80 10.87 10.10
C ALA A 145 -0.62 11.25 9.59
N VAL A 146 -0.82 11.21 8.27
CA VAL A 146 -2.15 11.49 7.64
C VAL A 146 -2.94 10.23 7.36
N ALA A 147 -2.30 9.08 7.12
CA ALA A 147 -2.94 7.83 6.74
C ALA A 147 -3.35 7.00 7.95
N ASP A 148 -4.59 6.53 7.97
CA ASP A 148 -5.01 5.49 8.92
C ASP A 148 -4.49 4.13 8.47
N VAL A 149 -4.40 3.94 7.13
CA VAL A 149 -3.84 2.76 6.49
C VAL A 149 -2.93 3.20 5.35
N SER A 150 -1.65 2.82 5.39
CA SER A 150 -0.76 2.84 4.23
C SER A 150 -0.76 1.46 3.59
N PHE A 151 -1.02 1.42 2.31
CA PHE A 151 -1.21 0.20 1.54
C PHE A 151 -0.23 0.15 0.36
N SER A 152 0.41 -0.99 0.17
CA SER A 152 1.26 -1.24 -0.99
C SER A 152 1.25 -2.73 -1.33
N SER A 153 0.85 -3.06 -2.54
CA SER A 153 0.61 -4.44 -2.97
C SER A 153 1.38 -4.78 -4.25
N ASN A 154 2.31 -5.70 -4.16
CA ASN A 154 3.18 -6.13 -5.27
C ASN A 154 4.01 -4.96 -5.84
N VAL A 155 4.62 -4.18 -4.97
CA VAL A 155 5.43 -2.99 -5.31
C VAL A 155 6.87 -3.15 -4.84
N LEU A 156 7.08 -3.77 -3.68
CA LEU A 156 8.41 -3.80 -3.04
C LEU A 156 9.48 -4.47 -3.92
N GLU A 157 9.08 -5.41 -4.77
CA GLU A 157 9.94 -6.04 -5.78
C GLU A 157 10.33 -5.11 -6.94
N HIS A 158 9.64 -3.96 -7.07
CA HIS A 158 9.92 -2.93 -8.08
C HIS A 158 10.69 -1.73 -7.51
N VAL A 159 11.07 -1.80 -6.24
CA VAL A 159 11.69 -0.71 -5.49
C VAL A 159 13.18 -0.99 -5.26
N ALA A 160 14.04 -0.07 -5.68
CA ALA A 160 15.49 -0.23 -5.57
C ALA A 160 15.98 -0.19 -4.10
N ASP A 161 15.36 0.65 -3.28
CA ASP A 161 15.63 0.78 -1.84
C ASP A 161 14.36 0.51 -1.00
N PRO A 162 14.09 -0.77 -0.65
CA PRO A 162 12.95 -1.12 0.17
C PRO A 162 12.92 -0.46 1.55
N GLN A 163 14.09 -0.07 2.11
CA GLN A 163 14.14 0.54 3.44
C GLN A 163 13.63 1.97 3.41
N THR A 164 14.09 2.78 2.46
CA THR A 164 13.61 4.16 2.27
C THR A 164 12.11 4.15 1.94
N PHE A 165 11.65 3.24 1.08
CA PHE A 165 10.23 3.09 0.76
C PHE A 165 9.37 2.76 2.00
N LEU A 166 9.79 1.79 2.81
CA LEU A 166 9.11 1.45 4.05
C LEU A 166 9.13 2.59 5.06
N SER A 167 10.24 3.36 5.14
CA SER A 167 10.33 4.52 6.02
C SER A 167 9.32 5.61 5.63
N GLU A 168 9.12 5.82 4.33
CA GLU A 168 8.12 6.75 3.83
C GLU A 168 6.68 6.29 4.13
N MET A 169 6.40 4.99 3.96
CA MET A 169 5.12 4.41 4.41
C MET A 169 4.88 4.63 5.91
N VAL A 170 5.90 4.45 6.73
CA VAL A 170 5.80 4.69 8.19
C VAL A 170 5.56 6.17 8.47
N ARG A 171 6.30 7.07 7.80
CA ARG A 171 6.17 8.53 7.99
C ARG A 171 4.74 9.00 7.78
N VAL A 172 4.10 8.58 6.67
CA VAL A 172 2.74 9.04 6.33
C VAL A 172 1.65 8.34 7.14
N THR A 173 1.93 7.18 7.75
CA THR A 173 0.96 6.44 8.57
C THR A 173 0.83 7.09 9.95
N LYS A 174 -0.38 7.25 10.46
CA LYS A 174 -0.65 7.73 11.84
C LYS A 174 -0.02 6.81 12.89
N PRO A 175 0.38 7.33 14.06
CA PRO A 175 0.68 6.48 15.21
C PRO A 175 -0.45 5.48 15.47
N GLY A 176 -0.10 4.20 15.65
CA GLY A 176 -1.08 3.11 15.75
C GLY A 176 -1.75 2.70 14.44
N GLY A 177 -1.49 3.38 13.33
CA GLY A 177 -2.04 3.06 12.00
C GLY A 177 -1.50 1.75 11.42
N LEU A 178 -2.24 1.20 10.47
CA LEU A 178 -1.90 -0.05 9.80
C LEU A 178 -1.03 0.21 8.57
N ILE A 179 -0.01 -0.62 8.38
CA ILE A 179 0.79 -0.64 7.16
C ILE A 179 0.65 -2.04 6.55
N TYR A 180 0.11 -2.09 5.34
CA TYR A 180 -0.05 -3.31 4.55
C TYR A 180 0.99 -3.31 3.44
N VAL A 181 1.89 -4.28 3.45
CA VAL A 181 2.89 -4.47 2.40
C VAL A 181 2.83 -5.90 1.90
N SER A 182 2.75 -6.09 0.60
CA SER A 182 2.94 -7.40 0.00
C SER A 182 3.86 -7.33 -1.20
N PHE A 183 4.61 -8.39 -1.42
CA PHE A 183 5.55 -8.47 -2.55
C PHE A 183 5.74 -9.90 -3.03
N THR A 184 6.07 -10.02 -4.31
CA THR A 184 6.44 -11.29 -4.94
C THR A 184 7.90 -11.61 -4.61
N ASN A 185 8.11 -12.74 -3.95
CA ASN A 185 9.44 -13.20 -3.59
C ASN A 185 10.23 -13.68 -4.80
N TRP A 186 11.49 -13.26 -4.94
CA TRP A 186 12.34 -13.59 -6.07
C TRP A 186 12.48 -15.09 -6.34
N LEU A 187 12.70 -15.91 -5.30
CA LEU A 187 12.84 -17.36 -5.43
C LEU A 187 11.51 -18.11 -5.53
N SER A 188 10.37 -17.43 -5.63
CA SER A 188 9.11 -18.07 -5.96
C SER A 188 9.05 -18.45 -7.45
N PRO A 189 8.18 -19.41 -7.84
CA PRO A 189 7.98 -19.72 -9.27
C PRO A 189 7.58 -18.52 -10.13
N TRP A 190 7.09 -17.44 -9.54
CA TRP A 190 6.60 -16.20 -10.16
C TRP A 190 7.58 -15.04 -10.04
N GLY A 191 8.73 -15.20 -9.34
CA GLY A 191 9.68 -14.12 -9.05
C GLY A 191 10.24 -13.43 -10.29
N GLY A 192 10.33 -14.12 -11.41
CA GLY A 192 10.74 -13.56 -12.69
C GLY A 192 9.63 -12.89 -13.50
N HIS A 193 8.44 -12.68 -12.90
CA HIS A 193 7.28 -12.07 -13.58
C HIS A 193 6.99 -12.76 -14.92
N GLU A 194 6.91 -12.04 -16.05
CA GLU A 194 6.55 -12.58 -17.36
C GLU A 194 7.56 -13.59 -17.93
N TRP A 195 8.78 -13.60 -17.43
CA TRP A 195 9.79 -14.58 -17.83
C TRP A 195 10.04 -15.70 -16.81
N ALA A 196 9.19 -15.76 -15.78
CA ALA A 196 9.16 -16.90 -14.86
C ALA A 196 8.69 -18.18 -15.55
N PRO A 197 9.10 -19.38 -15.11
CA PRO A 197 10.06 -19.66 -14.03
C PRO A 197 11.53 -19.67 -14.47
N TRP A 198 11.80 -19.22 -15.69
CA TRP A 198 13.13 -19.32 -16.30
C TRP A 198 14.19 -18.42 -15.64
N HIS A 199 13.78 -17.48 -14.75
CA HIS A 199 14.66 -16.63 -13.97
C HIS A 199 15.67 -17.43 -13.11
N TYR A 200 15.35 -18.67 -12.73
CA TYR A 200 16.29 -19.56 -12.05
C TYR A 200 17.54 -19.91 -12.87
N LEU A 201 17.47 -19.80 -14.20
CA LEU A 201 18.58 -20.02 -15.12
C LEU A 201 19.35 -18.73 -15.46
N GLY A 202 19.06 -17.65 -14.74
CA GLY A 202 19.62 -16.31 -14.93
C GLY A 202 18.68 -15.36 -15.67
N ALA A 203 18.58 -14.13 -15.15
CA ALA A 203 17.64 -13.12 -15.61
C ALA A 203 17.79 -12.79 -17.10
N GLU A 204 19.01 -12.57 -17.57
CA GLU A 204 19.27 -12.21 -18.97
C GLU A 204 18.86 -13.33 -19.96
N ARG A 205 19.16 -14.58 -19.61
CA ARG A 205 18.76 -15.73 -20.44
C ARG A 205 17.24 -15.90 -20.47
N ALA A 206 16.59 -15.75 -19.33
CA ALA A 206 15.14 -15.85 -19.21
C ALA A 206 14.44 -14.75 -20.03
N ARG A 207 14.92 -13.52 -19.92
CA ARG A 207 14.42 -12.35 -20.66
C ARG A 207 14.60 -12.52 -22.18
N ALA A 208 15.80 -12.95 -22.63
CA ALA A 208 16.06 -13.22 -24.03
C ALA A 208 15.20 -14.37 -24.59
N ARG A 209 14.95 -15.40 -23.77
CA ARG A 209 14.03 -16.49 -24.11
C ARG A 209 12.58 -15.98 -24.27
N TYR A 210 12.11 -15.16 -23.33
CA TYR A 210 10.78 -14.55 -23.39
C TYR A 210 10.61 -13.75 -24.68
N SER A 211 11.55 -12.83 -24.98
CA SER A 211 11.49 -11.98 -26.18
C SER A 211 11.51 -12.79 -27.47
N ARG A 212 12.35 -13.85 -27.56
CA ARG A 212 12.37 -14.74 -28.73
C ARG A 212 11.06 -15.51 -28.90
N ARG A 213 10.42 -15.94 -27.79
CA ARG A 213 9.18 -16.72 -27.83
C ARG A 213 7.96 -15.87 -28.19
N THR A 214 7.90 -14.65 -27.68
CA THR A 214 6.72 -13.79 -27.80
C THR A 214 6.81 -12.76 -28.92
N GLY A 215 8.01 -12.53 -29.47
CA GLY A 215 8.29 -11.45 -30.43
C GLY A 215 8.21 -10.05 -29.80
N ARG A 216 8.13 -9.95 -28.46
CA ARG A 216 7.98 -8.68 -27.72
C ARG A 216 9.12 -8.53 -26.71
N PRO A 217 9.59 -7.30 -26.44
CA PRO A 217 10.53 -7.07 -25.35
C PRO A 217 9.85 -7.40 -24.02
N ALA A 218 10.61 -7.90 -23.07
CA ALA A 218 10.13 -8.07 -21.71
C ALA A 218 9.93 -6.69 -21.04
N LYS A 219 8.86 -6.55 -20.26
CA LYS A 219 8.56 -5.33 -19.50
C LYS A 219 9.57 -5.09 -18.37
N HIS A 220 10.00 -6.20 -17.72
CA HIS A 220 10.86 -6.11 -16.55
C HIS A 220 12.32 -6.43 -16.86
N THR A 221 13.21 -5.67 -16.21
CA THR A 221 14.67 -5.85 -16.25
C THR A 221 15.18 -5.90 -14.82
N LEU A 222 15.91 -6.97 -14.48
CA LEU A 222 16.50 -7.12 -13.15
C LEU A 222 17.54 -6.02 -12.89
N GLY A 223 17.43 -5.35 -11.76
CA GLY A 223 18.28 -4.23 -11.37
C GLY A 223 17.85 -2.85 -11.88
N GLU A 224 16.81 -2.78 -12.73
CA GLU A 224 16.25 -1.51 -13.21
C GLU A 224 14.84 -1.25 -12.64
N ASN A 225 13.90 -2.14 -12.92
CA ASN A 225 12.50 -2.05 -12.50
C ASN A 225 11.95 -3.36 -11.92
N LEU A 226 12.83 -4.33 -11.66
CA LEU A 226 12.58 -5.55 -10.91
C LEU A 226 13.82 -5.87 -10.07
N PHE A 227 13.63 -6.13 -8.79
CA PHE A 227 14.72 -6.39 -7.85
C PHE A 227 14.52 -7.75 -7.16
N ALA A 228 15.64 -8.43 -6.86
CA ALA A 228 15.61 -9.74 -6.23
C ALA A 228 15.32 -9.60 -4.72
N VAL A 229 14.06 -9.39 -4.36
CA VAL A 229 13.62 -9.28 -2.97
C VAL A 229 13.40 -10.66 -2.37
N HIS A 230 13.99 -10.90 -1.19
CA HIS A 230 13.93 -12.15 -0.47
C HIS A 230 13.23 -12.00 0.88
N ILE A 231 12.48 -13.03 1.30
CA ILE A 231 11.68 -12.99 2.52
C ILE A 231 12.53 -12.87 3.78
N GLY A 232 13.59 -13.66 3.88
CA GLY A 232 14.45 -13.69 5.07
C GLY A 232 15.11 -12.35 5.39
N PRO A 233 15.83 -11.75 4.44
CA PRO A 233 16.38 -10.41 4.58
C PRO A 233 15.33 -9.37 4.94
N THR A 234 14.21 -9.31 4.21
CA THR A 234 13.13 -8.36 4.46
C THR A 234 12.56 -8.51 5.87
N LEU A 235 12.30 -9.74 6.33
CA LEU A 235 11.80 -9.98 7.70
C LEU A 235 12.82 -9.56 8.77
N ARG A 236 14.13 -9.74 8.54
CA ARG A 236 15.16 -9.28 9.48
C ARG A 236 15.17 -7.76 9.56
N GLN A 237 15.16 -7.09 8.41
CA GLN A 237 15.15 -5.64 8.33
C GLN A 237 13.93 -5.02 9.01
N VAL A 238 12.73 -5.53 8.71
CA VAL A 238 11.49 -5.00 9.30
C VAL A 238 11.42 -5.25 10.80
N ARG A 239 11.93 -6.40 11.29
CA ARG A 239 11.96 -6.72 12.73
C ARG A 239 13.00 -5.93 13.51
N ALA A 240 14.04 -5.44 12.85
CA ALA A 240 15.07 -4.59 13.44
C ALA A 240 14.65 -3.12 13.58
N ARG A 241 13.49 -2.73 13.01
CA ARG A 241 12.95 -1.38 13.12
C ARG A 241 12.33 -1.18 14.51
N ASP A 242 12.53 0.02 15.03
CA ASP A 242 11.99 0.48 16.33
C ASP A 242 10.73 1.33 16.20
N ASP A 243 10.35 1.68 14.95
CA ASP A 243 9.20 2.53 14.61
C ASP A 243 7.95 1.73 14.22
N VAL A 244 8.07 0.40 14.03
CA VAL A 244 6.95 -0.48 13.68
C VAL A 244 6.94 -1.80 14.43
N LYS A 245 5.73 -2.31 14.68
CA LYS A 245 5.50 -3.66 15.19
C LYS A 245 5.04 -4.58 14.06
N VAL A 246 5.67 -5.72 13.88
CA VAL A 246 5.20 -6.78 12.96
C VAL A 246 4.00 -7.49 13.60
N VAL A 247 2.81 -7.25 13.08
CA VAL A 247 1.56 -7.90 13.52
C VAL A 247 1.42 -9.27 12.88
N SER A 248 1.75 -9.38 11.59
CA SER A 248 1.68 -10.63 10.83
C SER A 248 2.69 -10.65 9.70
N ALA A 249 3.26 -11.83 9.44
CA ALA A 249 4.06 -12.14 8.26
C ALA A 249 3.66 -13.53 7.76
N ARG A 250 3.11 -13.62 6.55
CA ARG A 250 2.57 -14.87 6.02
C ARG A 250 2.51 -14.91 4.50
N SER A 251 2.38 -16.11 3.97
CA SER A 251 2.10 -16.29 2.54
C SER A 251 0.68 -15.79 2.21
N ARG A 252 0.58 -14.83 1.30
CA ARG A 252 -0.67 -14.13 0.98
C ARG A 252 -1.71 -15.05 0.34
N TYR A 253 -1.29 -15.89 -0.60
CA TYR A 253 -2.21 -16.63 -1.47
C TYR A 253 -2.50 -18.05 -1.02
N TRP A 254 -1.72 -18.58 -0.07
CA TRP A 254 -1.90 -19.93 0.44
C TRP A 254 -3.08 -20.05 1.40
N PRO A 255 -3.74 -21.24 1.45
CA PRO A 255 -4.77 -21.53 2.44
C PRO A 255 -4.18 -21.62 3.84
N PHE A 256 -5.02 -21.54 4.87
CA PHE A 256 -4.69 -21.36 6.27
C PHE A 256 -3.47 -22.15 6.78
N LEU A 257 -3.47 -23.47 6.63
CA LEU A 257 -2.39 -24.32 7.13
C LEU A 257 -1.07 -24.09 6.39
N ALA A 258 -1.14 -23.87 5.07
CA ALA A 258 0.06 -23.64 4.26
C ALA A 258 0.68 -22.24 4.46
N GLN A 259 -0.03 -21.30 5.10
CA GLN A 259 0.55 -20.00 5.45
C GLN A 259 1.71 -20.10 6.43
N ALA A 260 1.75 -21.16 7.23
CA ALA A 260 2.85 -21.44 8.15
C ALA A 260 4.20 -21.64 7.44
N VAL A 261 4.22 -21.92 6.14
CA VAL A 261 5.44 -22.05 5.33
C VAL A 261 6.32 -20.81 5.41
N ALA A 262 5.72 -19.62 5.55
CA ALA A 262 6.45 -18.37 5.72
C ALA A 262 7.30 -18.32 7.01
N LYS A 263 7.04 -19.21 7.98
CA LYS A 263 7.81 -19.33 9.24
C LYS A 263 9.01 -20.26 9.13
N ALA A 264 9.07 -21.12 8.10
CA ALA A 264 10.14 -22.11 7.93
C ALA A 264 11.33 -21.51 7.18
N PRO A 265 12.50 -21.25 7.82
CA PRO A 265 13.67 -20.74 7.15
C PRO A 265 14.08 -21.64 5.98
N GLY A 266 14.57 -21.04 4.89
CA GLY A 266 14.90 -21.75 3.66
C GLY A 266 13.66 -22.09 2.83
N LEU A 267 12.75 -22.94 3.33
CA LEU A 267 11.55 -23.34 2.61
C LEU A 267 10.66 -22.14 2.22
N ARG A 268 10.56 -21.13 3.09
CA ARG A 268 9.79 -19.90 2.83
C ARG A 268 10.22 -19.18 1.56
N GLU A 269 11.51 -19.23 1.22
CA GLU A 269 12.04 -18.53 0.05
C GLU A 269 11.54 -19.13 -1.28
N PHE A 270 11.17 -20.39 -1.31
CA PHE A 270 10.67 -21.07 -2.50
C PHE A 270 9.15 -21.25 -2.47
N ALA A 271 8.61 -21.58 -1.32
CA ALA A 271 7.20 -21.97 -1.19
C ALA A 271 6.27 -20.79 -0.88
N THR A 272 6.77 -19.63 -0.45
CA THR A 272 5.96 -18.41 -0.30
C THR A 272 6.03 -17.60 -1.58
N TRP A 273 4.99 -17.66 -2.39
CA TRP A 273 4.97 -16.96 -3.68
C TRP A 273 4.91 -15.45 -3.51
N ASN A 274 4.08 -15.00 -2.57
CA ASN A 274 3.95 -13.61 -2.21
C ASN A 274 3.90 -13.50 -0.68
N LEU A 275 4.76 -12.68 -0.11
CA LEU A 275 4.74 -12.40 1.32
C LEU A 275 3.79 -11.25 1.61
N LEU A 276 2.92 -11.43 2.58
CA LEU A 276 2.15 -10.36 3.20
C LEU A 276 2.73 -10.01 4.55
N LEU A 277 3.05 -8.73 4.71
CA LEU A 277 3.42 -8.09 5.97
C LEU A 277 2.29 -7.16 6.42
N ILE A 278 1.86 -7.34 7.65
CA ILE A 278 0.99 -6.40 8.35
C ILE A 278 1.80 -5.81 9.49
N LEU A 279 1.98 -4.51 9.45
CA LEU A 279 2.73 -3.77 10.44
C LEU A 279 1.83 -2.75 11.12
N ARG A 280 2.22 -2.34 12.33
CA ARG A 280 1.62 -1.21 13.05
C ARG A 280 2.72 -0.20 13.34
N ARG A 281 2.49 1.06 12.98
CA ARG A 281 3.35 2.14 13.44
C ARG A 281 3.23 2.26 14.96
N TYR A 282 4.36 2.36 15.67
CA TYR A 282 4.35 2.64 17.10
C TYR A 282 3.74 4.03 17.37
N PRO A 283 3.16 4.23 18.57
CA PRO A 283 2.65 5.53 19.02
C PRO A 283 3.70 6.64 19.02
#